data_ff8557d7d3bd488158baa2caae750ad3
#
_entry.id   ff8557d7d3bd488158baa2caae750ad3
#
_cell.length_a   1.000
_cell.length_b   1.000
_cell.length_c   1.000
_cell.angle_alpha   90.00
_cell.angle_beta   90.00
_cell.angle_gamma   90.00
#
_symmetry.space_group_name_H-M   'P 1'
#
loop_
_entity.id
_entity.type
_entity.pdbx_description
1 polymer ?
#
loop_
_entity_poly.entity_id
_entity_poly.type
_entity_poly.pdbx_seq_one_letter_code
_entity_poly.pdbx_strand_id
1 'polypeptide(L)'
;MYDADSGKYKRHWGAYGHKPEDTNLGNYDPDAPPAQQFRNPVHCAELAKDGLLYVCDRVNDRIQVFKKDGTFVKEVFIAKRTLGDGSVWDIAFSKDPQQKYLYLADGANEKIYIILRDSMEILTSFGDGGRQPGQFYAVHSIATDSKGNIYTTETYRGQRVQRFLYKGIGTVAKVDQGVLWPRSK
;
A
#
# COMPACT_ATOMS: atom_id res chain seq x y z
N MET A 1 -12.68 -10.35 12.74
CA MET A 1 -12.50 -11.71 12.19
C MET A 1 -13.70 -12.56 12.60
N TYR A 2 -14.24 -13.27 11.65
CA TYR A 2 -15.37 -14.18 11.84
C TYR A 2 -14.97 -15.56 11.34
N ASP A 3 -15.68 -16.57 11.80
CA ASP A 3 -15.58 -17.91 11.25
C ASP A 3 -16.28 -17.98 9.90
N ALA A 4 -15.65 -18.50 8.87
CA ALA A 4 -16.19 -18.48 7.51
C ALA A 4 -17.41 -19.40 7.32
N ASP A 5 -17.48 -20.50 8.07
CA ASP A 5 -18.53 -21.50 7.93
C ASP A 5 -19.76 -21.14 8.78
N SER A 6 -19.52 -20.69 10.01
CA SER A 6 -20.60 -20.44 10.97
C SER A 6 -20.98 -18.97 11.14
N GLY A 7 -20.21 -18.04 10.59
CA GLY A 7 -20.36 -16.59 10.78
C GLY A 7 -20.12 -16.13 12.22
N LYS A 8 -19.64 -16.99 13.10
CA LYS A 8 -19.41 -16.63 14.51
C LYS A 8 -18.24 -15.67 14.62
N TYR A 9 -18.44 -14.64 15.43
CA TYR A 9 -17.38 -13.71 15.80
C TYR A 9 -16.24 -14.43 16.53
N LYS A 10 -15.00 -14.15 16.15
CA LYS A 10 -13.79 -14.69 16.79
C LYS A 10 -13.02 -13.62 17.54
N ARG A 11 -12.61 -12.55 16.84
CA ARG A 11 -11.79 -11.46 17.40
C ARG A 11 -11.77 -10.24 16.51
N HIS A 12 -11.36 -9.11 17.06
CA HIS A 12 -10.93 -7.92 16.39
C HIS A 12 -9.78 -7.25 17.17
N TRP A 13 -9.04 -6.41 16.50
CA TRP A 13 -7.97 -5.61 17.12
C TRP A 13 -7.77 -4.32 16.34
N GLY A 14 -7.16 -3.33 17.00
CA GLY A 14 -6.74 -2.05 16.45
C GLY A 14 -5.23 -2.02 16.19
N ALA A 15 -4.68 -0.81 16.10
CA ALA A 15 -3.24 -0.61 15.95
C ALA A 15 -2.48 -1.27 17.11
N TYR A 16 -1.31 -1.81 16.79
CA TYR A 16 -0.41 -2.55 17.70
C TYR A 16 -1.04 -3.78 18.39
N GLY A 17 -2.19 -4.25 17.89
CA GLY A 17 -2.94 -5.34 18.55
C GLY A 17 -3.79 -4.88 19.72
N HIS A 18 -3.88 -3.59 19.98
CA HIS A 18 -4.66 -3.03 21.08
C HIS A 18 -6.17 -3.17 20.80
N LYS A 19 -6.98 -3.03 21.86
CA LYS A 19 -8.42 -2.91 21.72
C LYS A 19 -8.73 -1.63 20.92
N PRO A 20 -9.58 -1.68 19.89
CA PRO A 20 -10.02 -0.47 19.20
C PRO A 20 -10.80 0.45 20.16
N GLU A 21 -10.54 1.74 20.03
CA GLU A 21 -11.20 2.79 20.80
C GLU A 21 -11.63 3.93 19.87
N ASP A 22 -12.76 4.55 20.15
CA ASP A 22 -13.30 5.67 19.39
C ASP A 22 -12.65 7.01 19.81
N THR A 23 -11.34 7.00 20.00
CA THR A 23 -10.58 8.20 20.36
C THR A 23 -10.43 9.11 19.15
N ASN A 24 -10.78 10.39 19.30
CA ASN A 24 -10.48 11.38 18.28
C ASN A 24 -8.97 11.68 18.29
N LEU A 25 -8.28 11.28 17.23
CA LEU A 25 -6.84 11.47 17.08
C LEU A 25 -6.47 12.86 16.56
N GLY A 26 -7.44 13.73 16.27
CA GLY A 26 -7.19 15.02 15.62
C GLY A 26 -6.57 14.88 14.23
N ASN A 27 -5.88 15.91 13.75
CA ASN A 27 -5.17 15.87 12.48
C ASN A 27 -3.89 15.03 12.60
N TYR A 28 -3.46 14.45 11.47
CA TYR A 28 -2.18 13.75 11.40
C TYR A 28 -1.03 14.76 11.51
N ASP A 29 -0.09 14.47 12.38
CA ASP A 29 1.17 15.20 12.53
C ASP A 29 2.34 14.22 12.32
N PRO A 30 3.13 14.37 11.25
CA PRO A 30 4.25 13.48 10.97
C PRO A 30 5.39 13.58 11.99
N ASP A 31 5.47 14.64 12.78
CA ASP A 31 6.51 14.85 13.77
C ASP A 31 6.08 14.37 15.18
N ALA A 32 4.80 14.09 15.38
CA ALA A 32 4.29 13.51 16.61
C ALA A 32 4.71 12.03 16.78
N PRO A 33 4.69 11.52 18.03
CA PRO A 33 4.81 10.08 18.27
C PRO A 33 3.75 9.28 17.49
N PRO A 34 4.04 8.04 17.06
CA PRO A 34 3.10 7.20 16.33
C PRO A 34 1.77 7.04 17.07
N ALA A 35 0.66 7.30 16.38
CA ALA A 35 -0.67 7.16 16.95
C ALA A 35 -0.93 5.70 17.39
N GLN A 36 -1.47 5.51 18.59
CA GLN A 36 -1.72 4.19 19.18
C GLN A 36 -3.01 3.54 18.67
N GLN A 37 -3.78 4.26 17.87
CA GLN A 37 -4.97 3.77 17.17
C GLN A 37 -4.81 3.97 15.67
N PHE A 38 -5.54 3.17 14.87
CA PHE A 38 -5.69 3.42 13.45
C PHE A 38 -6.46 4.73 13.20
N ARG A 39 -6.12 5.42 12.11
CA ARG A 39 -6.93 6.53 11.62
C ARG A 39 -7.98 6.03 10.64
N ASN A 40 -9.03 6.80 10.49
CA ASN A 40 -10.06 6.57 9.49
C ASN A 40 -9.62 7.08 8.10
N PRO A 41 -9.66 6.23 7.07
CA PRO A 41 -10.01 4.80 7.11
C PRO A 41 -8.81 3.88 7.34
N VAL A 42 -9.03 2.70 7.92
CA VAL A 42 -8.14 1.55 7.74
C VAL A 42 -8.44 1.00 6.34
N HIS A 43 -7.48 1.14 5.41
CA HIS A 43 -7.80 1.12 3.99
C HIS A 43 -7.65 -0.25 3.33
N CYS A 44 -6.66 -1.03 3.72
CA CYS A 44 -6.46 -2.39 3.22
C CYS A 44 -6.11 -3.39 4.33
N ALA A 45 -6.31 -4.67 4.05
CA ALA A 45 -5.89 -5.77 4.90
C ALA A 45 -5.54 -6.99 4.04
N GLU A 46 -4.26 -7.20 3.77
CA GLU A 46 -3.76 -8.21 2.85
C GLU A 46 -3.01 -9.32 3.58
N LEU A 47 -3.43 -10.58 3.36
CA LEU A 47 -2.84 -11.76 3.98
C LEU A 47 -1.76 -12.36 3.07
N ALA A 48 -0.52 -12.38 3.56
CA ALA A 48 0.58 -13.03 2.87
C ALA A 48 0.56 -14.57 3.03
N LYS A 49 1.27 -15.28 2.17
CA LYS A 49 1.34 -16.76 2.17
C LYS A 49 1.95 -17.34 3.46
N ASP A 50 2.83 -16.59 4.11
CA ASP A 50 3.44 -16.96 5.40
C ASP A 50 2.50 -16.76 6.60
N GLY A 51 1.30 -16.26 6.35
CA GLY A 51 0.28 -16.05 7.36
C GLY A 51 0.36 -14.70 8.09
N LEU A 52 1.25 -13.80 7.66
CA LEU A 52 1.28 -12.43 8.16
C LEU A 52 0.21 -11.57 7.47
N LEU A 53 -0.49 -10.76 8.25
CA LEU A 53 -1.50 -9.81 7.79
C LEU A 53 -0.90 -8.41 7.76
N TYR A 54 -0.96 -7.78 6.60
CA TYR A 54 -0.51 -6.41 6.36
C TYR A 54 -1.72 -5.48 6.33
N VAL A 55 -1.70 -4.44 7.14
CA VAL A 55 -2.80 -3.49 7.30
C VAL A 55 -2.37 -2.10 6.88
N CYS A 56 -3.12 -1.49 5.96
CA CYS A 56 -2.91 -0.14 5.48
C CYS A 56 -3.59 0.86 6.43
N ASP A 57 -2.83 1.52 7.26
CA ASP A 57 -3.27 2.64 8.08
C ASP A 57 -2.99 3.95 7.32
N ARG A 58 -3.88 4.24 6.35
CA ARG A 58 -3.68 5.20 5.25
C ARG A 58 -3.24 6.57 5.73
N VAL A 59 -4.04 7.19 6.59
CA VAL A 59 -3.81 8.58 7.05
C VAL A 59 -2.67 8.68 8.06
N ASN A 60 -2.26 7.58 8.68
CA ASN A 60 -1.05 7.52 9.50
C ASN A 60 0.21 7.22 8.66
N ASP A 61 0.11 7.16 7.34
CA ASP A 61 1.23 6.91 6.42
C ASP A 61 2.01 5.63 6.74
N ARG A 62 1.34 4.59 7.26
CA ARG A 62 2.04 3.38 7.72
C ARG A 62 1.36 2.09 7.30
N ILE A 63 2.18 1.04 7.18
CA ILE A 63 1.73 -0.35 7.16
C ILE A 63 2.04 -0.94 8.53
N GLN A 64 1.07 -1.61 9.14
CA GLN A 64 1.32 -2.46 10.30
C GLN A 64 1.15 -3.93 9.93
N VAL A 65 2.03 -4.78 10.44
CA VAL A 65 2.07 -6.21 10.17
C VAL A 65 1.71 -6.97 11.44
N PHE A 66 0.82 -7.95 11.29
CA PHE A 66 0.29 -8.75 12.39
C PHE A 66 0.37 -10.24 12.10
N LYS A 67 0.37 -11.06 13.13
CA LYS A 67 -0.04 -12.45 13.04
C LYS A 67 -1.58 -12.53 12.95
N LYS A 68 -2.10 -13.68 12.51
CA LYS A 68 -3.56 -13.90 12.40
C LYS A 68 -4.33 -13.79 13.72
N ASP A 69 -3.65 -13.88 14.83
CA ASP A 69 -4.24 -13.74 16.17
C ASP A 69 -4.34 -12.29 16.64
N GLY A 70 -3.76 -11.35 15.90
CA GLY A 70 -3.69 -9.92 16.22
C GLY A 70 -2.39 -9.48 16.89
N THR A 71 -1.44 -10.41 17.11
CA THR A 71 -0.12 -10.06 17.62
C THR A 71 0.59 -9.13 16.66
N PHE A 72 0.94 -7.94 17.10
CA PHE A 72 1.75 -6.98 16.33
C PHE A 72 3.16 -7.53 16.07
N VAL A 73 3.67 -7.34 14.86
CA VAL A 73 5.00 -7.82 14.45
C VAL A 73 5.94 -6.64 14.17
N LYS A 74 5.53 -5.75 13.28
CA LYS A 74 6.33 -4.58 12.87
C LYS A 74 5.47 -3.53 12.19
N GLU A 75 6.03 -2.34 12.03
CA GLU A 75 5.46 -1.29 11.20
C GLU A 75 6.53 -0.62 10.33
N VAL A 76 6.07 0.04 9.29
CA VAL A 76 6.89 0.92 8.46
C VAL A 76 6.06 2.13 8.01
N PHE A 77 6.68 3.29 8.00
CA PHE A 77 6.11 4.50 7.45
C PHE A 77 6.53 4.66 5.99
N ILE A 78 5.59 5.02 5.15
CA ILE A 78 5.81 5.26 3.72
C ILE A 78 5.45 6.71 3.44
N ALA A 79 6.39 7.49 2.89
CA ALA A 79 6.19 8.91 2.64
C ALA A 79 5.54 9.65 3.84
N LYS A 80 6.09 9.45 5.03
CA LYS A 80 5.55 9.82 6.36
C LYS A 80 5.06 11.28 6.48
N ARG A 81 5.43 12.16 5.55
CA ARG A 81 5.01 13.57 5.54
C ARG A 81 3.85 13.85 4.59
N THR A 82 3.14 12.81 4.16
CA THR A 82 1.94 12.98 3.35
C THR A 82 0.78 13.40 4.25
N LEU A 83 0.21 14.56 3.95
CA LEU A 83 -0.94 15.09 4.66
C LEU A 83 -2.25 14.74 3.94
N GLY A 84 -3.37 15.06 4.55
CA GLY A 84 -4.69 14.85 3.97
C GLY A 84 -5.06 13.37 3.96
N ASP A 85 -5.20 12.79 2.78
CA ASP A 85 -5.64 11.41 2.63
C ASP A 85 -4.57 10.35 2.96
N GLY A 86 -3.32 10.77 3.18
CA GLY A 86 -2.21 9.87 3.50
C GLY A 86 -1.70 9.05 2.30
N SER A 87 -0.61 8.31 2.51
CA SER A 87 0.16 7.66 1.44
C SER A 87 -0.15 6.17 1.24
N VAL A 88 -0.66 5.46 2.25
CA VAL A 88 -0.76 3.99 2.23
C VAL A 88 -2.16 3.55 1.84
N TRP A 89 -2.45 3.53 0.53
CA TRP A 89 -3.80 3.26 0.04
C TRP A 89 -4.08 1.77 -0.12
N ASP A 90 -3.26 1.05 -0.88
CA ASP A 90 -3.48 -0.38 -1.11
C ASP A 90 -2.16 -1.09 -1.39
N ILE A 91 -2.12 -2.40 -1.17
CA ILE A 91 -0.94 -3.22 -1.40
C ILE A 91 -1.25 -4.50 -2.15
N ALA A 92 -0.27 -4.98 -2.89
CA ALA A 92 -0.29 -6.32 -3.48
C ALA A 92 1.08 -6.98 -3.33
N PHE A 93 1.11 -8.31 -3.26
CA PHE A 93 2.37 -9.05 -3.20
C PHE A 93 2.80 -9.55 -4.57
N SER A 94 4.12 -9.65 -4.77
CA SER A 94 4.70 -10.33 -5.91
C SER A 94 4.29 -11.82 -5.94
N LYS A 95 4.34 -12.43 -7.13
CA LYS A 95 3.86 -13.80 -7.33
C LYS A 95 4.92 -14.89 -7.20
N ASP A 96 6.17 -14.49 -6.92
CA ASP A 96 7.20 -15.46 -6.55
C ASP A 96 6.78 -16.24 -5.29
N PRO A 97 7.33 -17.45 -5.07
CA PRO A 97 6.92 -18.32 -3.96
C PRO A 97 7.05 -17.65 -2.58
N GLN A 98 8.06 -16.82 -2.40
CA GLN A 98 8.36 -16.12 -1.15
C GLN A 98 7.59 -14.80 -1.01
N GLN A 99 6.91 -14.34 -2.06
CA GLN A 99 6.31 -12.99 -2.11
C GLN A 99 7.33 -11.93 -1.69
N LYS A 100 8.50 -11.97 -2.35
CA LYS A 100 9.67 -11.17 -1.98
C LYS A 100 9.40 -9.67 -2.01
N TYR A 101 8.53 -9.23 -2.92
CA TYR A 101 8.20 -7.81 -3.08
C TYR A 101 6.76 -7.53 -2.67
N LEU A 102 6.58 -6.35 -2.11
CA LEU A 102 5.30 -5.71 -1.85
C LEU A 102 5.20 -4.46 -2.72
N TYR A 103 4.09 -4.33 -3.43
CA TYR A 103 3.75 -3.15 -4.22
C TYR A 103 2.74 -2.34 -3.45
N LEU A 104 2.97 -1.03 -3.33
CA LEU A 104 2.08 -0.13 -2.59
C LEU A 104 1.59 0.98 -3.52
N ALA A 105 0.27 1.16 -3.58
CA ALA A 105 -0.36 2.28 -4.25
C ALA A 105 -0.44 3.47 -3.28
N ASP A 106 0.10 4.60 -3.70
CA ASP A 106 0.06 5.88 -3.01
C ASP A 106 -0.74 6.88 -3.87
N GLY A 107 -2.01 7.01 -3.55
CA GLY A 107 -2.93 7.86 -4.31
C GLY A 107 -2.75 9.36 -4.04
N ALA A 108 -2.10 9.72 -2.95
CA ALA A 108 -1.82 11.13 -2.64
C ALA A 108 -0.57 11.64 -3.37
N ASN A 109 0.48 10.80 -3.46
CA ASN A 109 1.74 11.16 -4.13
C ASN A 109 1.84 10.61 -5.57
N GLU A 110 0.77 9.96 -6.06
CA GLU A 110 0.64 9.46 -7.44
C GLU A 110 1.75 8.48 -7.84
N LYS A 111 2.06 7.53 -6.95
CA LYS A 111 3.17 6.58 -7.10
C LYS A 111 2.78 5.15 -6.76
N ILE A 112 3.55 4.22 -7.35
CA ILE A 112 3.62 2.84 -6.87
C ILE A 112 5.01 2.62 -6.30
N TYR A 113 5.09 2.25 -5.03
CA TYR A 113 6.36 1.84 -4.41
C TYR A 113 6.59 0.35 -4.59
N ILE A 114 7.84 -0.03 -4.82
CA ILE A 114 8.33 -1.41 -4.79
C ILE A 114 9.16 -1.57 -3.53
N ILE A 115 8.69 -2.42 -2.63
CA ILE A 115 9.22 -2.58 -1.28
C ILE A 115 9.72 -4.01 -1.11
N LEU A 116 10.89 -4.19 -0.53
CA LEU A 116 11.37 -5.51 -0.13
C LEU A 116 10.59 -5.96 1.11
N ARG A 117 9.74 -6.99 0.96
CA ARG A 117 8.73 -7.35 1.97
C ARG A 117 9.32 -7.71 3.34
N ASP A 118 10.47 -8.39 3.35
CA ASP A 118 11.07 -8.87 4.59
C ASP A 118 11.62 -7.73 5.45
N SER A 119 12.44 -6.87 4.86
CA SER A 119 13.02 -5.70 5.56
C SER A 119 12.11 -4.48 5.59
N MET A 120 11.07 -4.43 4.74
CA MET A 120 10.23 -3.26 4.45
C MET A 120 11.03 -2.08 3.84
N GLU A 121 12.15 -2.37 3.22
CA GLU A 121 12.97 -1.39 2.51
C GLU A 121 12.30 -0.97 1.20
N ILE A 122 12.17 0.33 0.98
CA ILE A 122 11.71 0.88 -0.30
C ILE A 122 12.87 0.80 -1.30
N LEU A 123 12.73 -0.07 -2.30
CA LEU A 123 13.74 -0.26 -3.34
C LEU A 123 13.66 0.83 -4.41
N THR A 124 12.44 1.15 -4.82
CA THR A 124 12.17 2.15 -5.86
C THR A 124 10.69 2.50 -5.89
N SER A 125 10.34 3.48 -6.72
CA SER A 125 8.96 3.80 -7.06
C SER A 125 8.86 4.16 -8.53
N PHE A 126 7.65 4.07 -9.07
CA PHE A 126 7.34 4.54 -10.42
C PHE A 126 5.97 5.25 -10.44
N GLY A 127 5.73 5.98 -11.50
CA GLY A 127 4.55 6.82 -11.64
C GLY A 127 4.80 8.26 -11.22
N ASP A 128 3.95 9.13 -11.70
CA ASP A 128 3.92 10.55 -11.40
C ASP A 128 2.50 11.07 -11.64
N GLY A 129 2.17 12.26 -11.14
CA GLY A 129 0.85 12.85 -11.32
C GLY A 129 0.54 13.14 -12.79
N GLY A 130 -0.62 12.69 -13.26
CA GLY A 130 -1.08 12.98 -14.61
C GLY A 130 -1.96 11.91 -15.23
N ARG A 131 -2.23 12.04 -16.53
CA ARG A 131 -3.16 11.17 -17.26
C ARG A 131 -2.53 10.39 -18.42
N GLN A 132 -1.24 10.53 -18.64
CA GLN A 132 -0.52 9.73 -19.63
C GLN A 132 -0.37 8.28 -19.14
N PRO A 133 -0.18 7.30 -20.03
CA PRO A 133 0.19 5.94 -19.62
C PRO A 133 1.40 5.96 -18.69
N GLY A 134 1.30 5.29 -17.54
CA GLY A 134 2.34 5.28 -16.51
C GLY A 134 2.27 6.43 -15.52
N GLN A 135 1.48 7.47 -15.77
CA GLN A 135 1.12 8.48 -14.78
C GLN A 135 -0.16 8.07 -14.04
N PHE A 136 -0.41 8.67 -12.89
CA PHE A 136 -1.57 8.36 -12.05
C PHE A 136 -2.38 9.61 -11.70
N TYR A 137 -3.66 9.38 -11.44
CA TYR A 137 -4.54 10.33 -10.78
C TYR A 137 -5.31 9.62 -9.68
N ALA A 138 -4.89 9.81 -8.44
CA ALA A 138 -5.44 9.14 -7.27
C ALA A 138 -5.51 7.61 -7.45
N VAL A 139 -4.34 6.99 -7.71
CA VAL A 139 -4.23 5.53 -7.78
C VAL A 139 -4.72 4.92 -6.47
N HIS A 140 -5.74 4.04 -6.56
CA HIS A 140 -6.51 3.62 -5.40
C HIS A 140 -6.26 2.18 -5.00
N SER A 141 -6.39 1.27 -5.96
CA SER A 141 -6.19 -0.15 -5.69
C SER A 141 -5.16 -0.76 -6.62
N ILE A 142 -4.50 -1.81 -6.15
CA ILE A 142 -3.45 -2.52 -6.85
C ILE A 142 -3.64 -4.02 -6.74
N ALA A 143 -3.42 -4.73 -7.83
CA ALA A 143 -3.48 -6.18 -7.86
C ALA A 143 -2.37 -6.76 -8.74
N THR A 144 -2.05 -8.03 -8.55
CA THR A 144 -1.08 -8.76 -9.37
C THR A 144 -1.69 -10.04 -9.93
N ASP A 145 -1.42 -10.37 -11.19
CA ASP A 145 -1.81 -11.65 -11.79
C ASP A 145 -0.73 -12.73 -11.61
N SER A 146 -1.03 -13.95 -12.04
CA SER A 146 -0.11 -15.10 -11.93
C SER A 146 1.19 -14.95 -12.72
N LYS A 147 1.23 -14.02 -13.69
CA LYS A 147 2.42 -13.69 -14.48
C LYS A 147 3.27 -12.58 -13.86
N GLY A 148 2.83 -12.01 -12.73
CA GLY A 148 3.50 -10.90 -12.06
C GLY A 148 3.17 -9.53 -12.63
N ASN A 149 2.23 -9.41 -13.57
CA ASN A 149 1.77 -8.11 -14.05
C ASN A 149 1.05 -7.36 -12.92
N ILE A 150 1.23 -6.05 -12.90
CA ILE A 150 0.56 -5.17 -11.94
C ILE A 150 -0.65 -4.52 -12.63
N TYR A 151 -1.77 -4.48 -11.93
CA TYR A 151 -2.98 -3.77 -12.32
C TYR A 151 -3.29 -2.71 -11.28
N THR A 152 -3.63 -1.51 -11.73
CA THR A 152 -4.02 -0.39 -10.85
C THR A 152 -5.37 0.15 -11.27
N THR A 153 -6.15 0.60 -10.30
CA THR A 153 -7.35 1.39 -10.55
C THR A 153 -7.19 2.78 -9.98
N GLU A 154 -7.84 3.75 -10.58
CA GLU A 154 -7.81 5.15 -10.16
C GLU A 154 -9.20 5.60 -9.74
N THR A 155 -9.27 6.32 -8.64
CA THR A 155 -10.52 6.89 -8.10
C THR A 155 -10.72 8.34 -8.50
N TYR A 156 -11.77 8.98 -7.98
CA TYR A 156 -12.17 10.36 -8.31
C TYR A 156 -12.27 10.59 -9.83
N ARG A 157 -11.47 11.51 -10.36
CA ARG A 157 -11.44 11.86 -11.78
C ARG A 157 -10.46 11.01 -12.60
N GLY A 158 -9.73 10.10 -11.97
CA GLY A 158 -8.84 9.16 -12.66
C GLY A 158 -9.61 8.25 -13.60
N GLN A 159 -10.61 7.54 -13.08
CA GLN A 159 -11.60 6.74 -13.83
C GLN A 159 -10.94 5.77 -14.82
N ARG A 160 -9.84 5.13 -14.42
CA ARG A 160 -8.98 4.38 -15.31
C ARG A 160 -8.45 3.11 -14.65
N VAL A 161 -8.20 2.09 -15.48
CA VAL A 161 -7.43 0.90 -15.13
C VAL A 161 -6.16 0.92 -15.96
N GLN A 162 -5.01 0.65 -15.33
CA GLN A 162 -3.75 0.46 -16.05
C GLN A 162 -3.18 -0.92 -15.76
N ARG A 163 -2.49 -1.50 -16.74
CA ARG A 163 -1.73 -2.74 -16.60
C ARG A 163 -0.28 -2.49 -16.91
N PHE A 164 0.59 -2.88 -15.99
CA PHE A 164 2.05 -2.85 -16.14
C PHE A 164 2.57 -4.27 -16.33
N LEU A 165 3.21 -4.52 -17.47
CA LEU A 165 3.72 -5.84 -17.81
C LEU A 165 5.01 -6.13 -17.06
N TYR A 166 5.05 -7.25 -16.35
CA TYR A 166 6.27 -7.74 -15.72
C TYR A 166 7.27 -8.19 -16.79
N LYS A 167 8.48 -7.63 -16.76
CA LYS A 167 9.57 -7.92 -17.70
C LYS A 167 10.77 -8.59 -17.02
N GLY A 168 10.63 -9.01 -15.78
CA GLY A 168 11.71 -9.53 -14.96
C GLY A 168 12.28 -8.48 -14.00
N ILE A 169 13.35 -8.88 -13.29
CA ILE A 169 14.07 -8.03 -12.36
C ILE A 169 15.31 -7.51 -13.06
N GLY A 170 15.54 -6.22 -12.99
CA GLY A 170 16.68 -5.56 -13.60
C GLY A 170 17.14 -4.36 -12.78
N THR A 171 18.20 -3.72 -13.23
CA THR A 171 18.65 -2.44 -12.67
C THR A 171 17.61 -1.37 -12.95
N VAL A 172 17.16 -0.66 -11.92
CA VAL A 172 16.25 0.48 -12.06
C VAL A 172 17.09 1.72 -12.37
N ALA A 173 16.84 2.32 -13.53
CA ALA A 173 17.41 3.62 -13.83
C ALA A 173 16.76 4.66 -12.88
N LYS A 174 17.59 5.48 -12.22
CA LYS A 174 17.13 6.61 -11.38
C LYS A 174 16.72 7.79 -12.27
N VAL A 175 15.81 7.57 -13.19
CA VAL A 175 15.28 8.59 -14.07
C VAL A 175 13.77 8.68 -13.87
N ASP A 176 13.22 9.82 -14.20
CA ASP A 176 11.79 10.02 -14.20
C ASP A 176 11.10 8.93 -15.04
N GLN A 177 10.12 8.25 -14.45
CA GLN A 177 9.46 7.08 -15.03
C GLN A 177 8.26 7.48 -15.91
N GLY A 178 8.07 8.77 -16.15
CA GLY A 178 7.02 9.26 -17.04
C GLY A 178 7.21 8.82 -18.50
N VAL A 179 6.13 8.80 -19.26
CA VAL A 179 6.21 8.61 -20.71
C VAL A 179 6.84 9.83 -21.33
N LEU A 180 8.05 9.67 -21.87
CA LEU A 180 8.70 10.72 -22.64
C LEU A 180 7.94 10.89 -23.98
N TRP A 181 7.40 12.06 -24.23
CA TRP A 181 6.89 12.42 -25.54
C TRP A 181 8.01 12.31 -26.57
N PRO A 182 7.76 11.68 -27.74
CA PRO A 182 8.74 11.73 -28.80
C PRO A 182 9.00 13.19 -29.15
N ARG A 183 10.25 13.62 -29.08
CA ARG A 183 10.62 14.95 -29.55
C ARG A 183 10.22 15.01 -31.02
N SER A 184 9.38 15.94 -31.40
CA SER A 184 9.13 16.25 -32.80
C SER A 184 10.46 16.54 -33.47
N LYS A 185 10.75 15.83 -34.55
CA LYS A 185 11.89 16.12 -35.40
C LYS A 185 11.74 17.46 -36.07
#